data_c33a2b622b7d3610dd1224d78ca91f70
#
_entry.id   c33a2b622b7d3610dd1224d78ca91f70
#
_cell.length_a   1.000
_cell.length_b   1.000
_cell.length_c   1.000
_cell.angle_alpha   90.00
_cell.angle_beta   90.00
_cell.angle_gamma   90.00
#
_symmetry.space_group_name_H-M   'P 1'
#
loop_
_entity.id
_entity.type
_entity.pdbx_description
1 polymer ?
#
loop_
_entity_poly.entity_id
_entity_poly.type
_entity_poly.pdbx_seq_one_letter_code
_entity_poly.pdbx_strand_id
1 'polypeptide(L)'
;MGMGIFGTLYIGYSGLFTDSHAMNVSADNITNLNTTGFKAGRYEFGDVIRNAVGEVFTRGAGYGATPKATRRLFSQGGIQTTDVPTELAISGRGFFVVSDSKGNIFFTRDGQFMINEADEKNFALQNSLGMYLLGADPNAATAGIADLKNHLIPKVMPAKATSKISAQLLLNANRPMNAETLLSKYDWTADPTKPLQDGKYDWVFDWDIYDPLGQKITLKAYFDR
;
A
#
# COMPACT_ATOMS: atom_id res chain seq x y z
N MET A 1 -25.13 56.85 17.28
CA MET A 1 -25.68 57.01 15.91
C MET A 1 -26.09 55.64 15.40
N GLY A 2 -27.37 55.47 15.06
CA GLY A 2 -27.87 54.22 14.49
C GLY A 2 -27.14 53.91 13.18
N MET A 3 -26.84 52.64 12.94
CA MET A 3 -26.33 52.19 11.66
C MET A 3 -27.39 52.55 10.58
N GLY A 4 -26.97 53.34 9.60
CA GLY A 4 -27.85 53.74 8.51
C GLY A 4 -28.34 52.52 7.73
N ILE A 5 -29.41 52.66 6.96
CA ILE A 5 -30.02 51.59 6.14
C ILE A 5 -29.00 50.82 5.31
N PHE A 6 -27.96 51.48 4.80
CA PHE A 6 -26.85 50.86 4.06
C PHE A 6 -26.02 49.89 4.89
N GLY A 7 -25.79 50.20 6.19
CA GLY A 7 -25.08 49.31 7.09
C GLY A 7 -25.89 48.03 7.36
N THR A 8 -27.18 48.13 7.54
CA THR A 8 -28.07 46.97 7.74
C THR A 8 -28.15 46.10 6.48
N LEU A 9 -28.22 46.73 5.31
CA LEU A 9 -28.17 46.02 4.02
C LEU A 9 -26.86 45.30 3.81
N TYR A 10 -25.72 45.95 4.19
CA TYR A 10 -24.40 45.31 4.09
C TYR A 10 -24.27 44.11 5.03
N ILE A 11 -24.78 44.16 6.24
CA ILE A 11 -24.83 43.02 7.16
C ILE A 11 -25.65 41.87 6.58
N GLY A 12 -26.83 42.17 6.06
CA GLY A 12 -27.67 41.18 5.40
C GLY A 12 -26.98 40.51 4.19
N TYR A 13 -26.34 41.33 3.34
CA TYR A 13 -25.59 40.86 2.20
C TYR A 13 -24.41 39.98 2.64
N SER A 14 -23.63 40.40 3.64
CA SER A 14 -22.49 39.63 4.14
C SER A 14 -22.91 38.24 4.68
N GLY A 15 -24.04 38.18 5.37
CA GLY A 15 -24.63 36.93 5.83
C GLY A 15 -25.00 36.00 4.66
N LEU A 16 -25.77 36.49 3.70
CA LEU A 16 -26.16 35.71 2.52
C LEU A 16 -24.96 35.22 1.70
N PHE A 17 -23.96 36.08 1.54
CA PHE A 17 -22.72 35.74 0.83
C PHE A 17 -21.96 34.59 1.54
N THR A 18 -21.83 34.70 2.87
CA THR A 18 -21.14 33.72 3.70
C THR A 18 -21.89 32.38 3.74
N ASP A 19 -23.24 32.43 3.85
CA ASP A 19 -24.09 31.22 3.81
C ASP A 19 -24.06 30.53 2.47
N SER A 20 -23.99 31.29 1.36
CA SER A 20 -23.82 30.73 0.02
C SER A 20 -22.52 29.91 -0.08
N HIS A 21 -21.42 30.40 0.49
CA HIS A 21 -20.16 29.63 0.54
C HIS A 21 -20.29 28.36 1.40
N ALA A 22 -20.98 28.44 2.55
CA ALA A 22 -21.23 27.29 3.40
C ALA A 22 -22.08 26.22 2.69
N MET A 23 -23.08 26.65 1.92
CA MET A 23 -23.92 25.78 1.09
C MET A 23 -23.08 25.08 0.01
N ASN A 24 -22.15 25.80 -0.66
CA ASN A 24 -21.26 25.21 -1.66
C ASN A 24 -20.38 24.12 -1.06
N VAL A 25 -19.82 24.33 0.13
CA VAL A 25 -19.03 23.30 0.84
C VAL A 25 -19.89 22.11 1.24
N SER A 26 -21.14 22.35 1.67
CA SER A 26 -22.08 21.25 1.98
C SER A 26 -22.48 20.47 0.75
N ALA A 27 -22.70 21.14 -0.37
CA ALA A 27 -22.99 20.50 -1.65
C ALA A 27 -21.81 19.65 -2.15
N ASP A 28 -20.58 20.18 -2.04
CA ASP A 28 -19.35 19.42 -2.35
C ASP A 28 -19.25 18.14 -1.50
N ASN A 29 -19.52 18.23 -0.20
CA ASN A 29 -19.54 17.08 0.69
C ASN A 29 -20.60 16.04 0.29
N ILE A 30 -21.80 16.49 -0.06
CA ILE A 30 -22.90 15.60 -0.49
C ILE A 30 -22.57 14.92 -1.83
N THR A 31 -22.05 15.66 -2.79
CA THR A 31 -21.69 15.15 -4.11
C THR A 31 -20.63 14.07 -4.00
N ASN A 32 -19.72 14.19 -3.02
CA ASN A 32 -18.59 13.29 -2.83
C ASN A 32 -18.83 12.21 -1.75
N LEU A 33 -20.07 11.98 -1.30
CA LEU A 33 -20.38 10.97 -0.29
C LEU A 33 -19.88 9.56 -0.66
N ASN A 34 -19.92 9.21 -1.94
CA ASN A 34 -19.50 7.92 -2.46
C ASN A 34 -18.09 7.94 -3.05
N THR A 35 -17.36 9.06 -2.95
CA THR A 35 -15.99 9.17 -3.47
C THR A 35 -15.02 8.54 -2.49
N THR A 36 -14.30 7.50 -2.94
CA THR A 36 -13.30 6.80 -2.13
C THR A 36 -12.19 7.73 -1.68
N GLY A 37 -11.89 7.71 -0.38
CA GLY A 37 -10.83 8.55 0.18
C GLY A 37 -11.15 10.02 0.33
N PHE A 38 -12.36 10.47 -0.01
CA PHE A 38 -12.77 11.86 0.16
C PHE A 38 -12.72 12.29 1.63
N LYS A 39 -12.30 13.51 1.86
CA LYS A 39 -12.29 14.17 3.18
C LYS A 39 -13.20 15.39 3.14
N ALA A 40 -14.25 15.35 3.97
CA ALA A 40 -15.25 16.39 4.03
C ALA A 40 -14.61 17.75 4.36
N GLY A 41 -15.11 18.78 3.72
CA GLY A 41 -14.80 20.18 4.05
C GLY A 41 -15.73 20.66 5.16
N ARG A 42 -15.18 21.45 6.07
CA ARG A 42 -15.94 22.24 7.03
C ARG A 42 -15.67 23.70 6.78
N TYR A 43 -16.74 24.44 6.59
CA TYR A 43 -16.65 25.88 6.42
C TYR A 43 -16.56 26.57 7.78
N GLU A 44 -15.68 27.58 7.92
CA GLU A 44 -15.50 28.37 9.14
C GLU A 44 -15.91 29.81 8.87
N PHE A 45 -16.81 30.30 9.72
CA PHE A 45 -17.27 31.68 9.72
C PHE A 45 -16.31 32.51 10.57
N GLY A 46 -16.15 33.78 10.19
CA GLY A 46 -15.50 34.81 10.98
C GLY A 46 -16.46 35.94 11.24
N ASP A 47 -16.47 36.43 12.47
CA ASP A 47 -17.15 37.69 12.80
C ASP A 47 -16.28 38.87 12.32
N VAL A 48 -16.90 39.91 11.81
CA VAL A 48 -16.23 41.16 11.45
C VAL A 48 -15.98 41.97 12.71
N ILE A 49 -14.74 41.88 13.24
CA ILE A 49 -14.35 42.55 14.44
C ILE A 49 -14.10 44.05 14.15
N ARG A 50 -14.74 44.91 14.92
CA ARG A 50 -14.48 46.33 14.91
C ARG A 50 -13.22 46.64 15.73
N ASN A 51 -12.25 47.32 15.16
CA ASN A 51 -11.17 47.96 15.91
C ASN A 51 -11.74 49.12 16.73
N ALA A 52 -12.15 48.85 17.96
CA ALA A 52 -12.52 49.90 18.92
C ALA A 52 -11.26 50.39 19.64
N VAL A 53 -10.61 51.36 19.07
CA VAL A 53 -9.69 52.19 19.84
C VAL A 53 -10.53 53.16 20.68
N GLY A 54 -10.69 52.86 21.95
CA GLY A 54 -11.12 53.82 22.95
C GLY A 54 -12.60 53.90 23.33
N GLU A 55 -13.50 52.99 22.95
CA GLU A 55 -14.86 52.96 23.49
C GLU A 55 -15.24 51.61 24.12
N VAL A 56 -15.73 51.72 25.34
CA VAL A 56 -16.27 50.65 26.17
C VAL A 56 -17.30 49.85 25.41
N PHE A 57 -17.27 48.55 25.53
CA PHE A 57 -18.21 47.54 24.98
C PHE A 57 -19.66 47.79 25.41
N THR A 58 -20.34 48.75 24.81
CA THR A 58 -21.75 48.99 25.05
C THR A 58 -22.55 48.79 23.76
N ARG A 59 -23.28 47.68 23.73
CA ARG A 59 -24.47 47.41 22.87
C ARG A 59 -24.34 47.83 21.42
N GLY A 60 -23.34 47.31 20.72
CA GLY A 60 -23.26 47.45 19.26
C GLY A 60 -23.83 46.23 18.53
N ALA A 61 -24.68 46.49 17.54
CA ALA A 61 -25.03 45.44 16.56
C ALA A 61 -23.77 44.94 15.85
N GLY A 62 -23.68 43.64 15.58
CA GLY A 62 -22.58 43.04 14.82
C GLY A 62 -22.44 43.67 13.43
N TYR A 63 -21.27 43.56 12.81
CA TYR A 63 -20.97 44.10 11.47
C TYR A 63 -21.11 43.08 10.35
N GLY A 64 -21.75 41.95 10.64
CA GLY A 64 -21.94 40.86 9.69
C GLY A 64 -20.90 39.75 9.81
N ALA A 65 -20.95 38.82 8.88
CA ALA A 65 -20.06 37.65 8.82
C ALA A 65 -19.12 37.76 7.62
N THR A 66 -17.95 37.17 7.77
CA THR A 66 -16.98 37.06 6.68
C THR A 66 -16.58 35.60 6.49
N PRO A 67 -16.38 35.14 5.23
CA PRO A 67 -15.80 33.85 4.96
C PRO A 67 -14.37 33.80 5.50
N LYS A 68 -14.05 32.78 6.33
CA LYS A 68 -12.73 32.65 6.93
C LYS A 68 -11.88 31.61 6.22
N ALA A 69 -12.30 30.35 6.24
CA ALA A 69 -11.58 29.27 5.62
C ALA A 69 -12.49 28.04 5.44
N THR A 70 -12.10 27.18 4.51
CA THR A 70 -12.61 25.81 4.45
C THR A 70 -11.54 24.87 4.97
N ARG A 71 -11.82 24.16 6.05
CA ARG A 71 -10.90 23.19 6.66
C ARG A 71 -11.31 21.77 6.26
N ARG A 72 -10.35 20.96 5.79
CA ARG A 72 -10.58 19.56 5.55
C ARG A 72 -10.54 18.76 6.87
N LEU A 73 -11.51 17.86 7.04
CA LEU A 73 -11.63 16.96 8.19
C LEU A 73 -10.95 15.64 7.86
N PHE A 74 -9.86 15.32 8.56
CA PHE A 74 -9.10 14.08 8.36
C PHE A 74 -9.54 12.94 9.29
N SER A 75 -10.81 12.93 9.70
CA SER A 75 -11.35 11.78 10.44
C SER A 75 -11.31 10.51 9.61
N GLN A 76 -11.15 9.37 10.29
CA GLN A 76 -11.19 8.05 9.66
C GLN A 76 -12.63 7.74 9.24
N GLY A 77 -12.81 7.39 7.96
CA GLY A 77 -14.07 6.85 7.44
C GLY A 77 -14.19 5.34 7.62
N GLY A 78 -15.33 4.78 7.30
CA GLY A 78 -15.53 3.34 7.24
C GLY A 78 -14.61 2.70 6.20
N ILE A 79 -14.00 1.56 6.56
CA ILE A 79 -13.25 0.73 5.63
C ILE A 79 -14.18 -0.35 5.14
N GLN A 80 -14.30 -0.48 3.82
CA GLN A 80 -15.07 -1.53 3.16
C GLN A 80 -14.13 -2.59 2.61
N THR A 81 -14.50 -3.84 2.76
CA THR A 81 -13.77 -4.96 2.14
C THR A 81 -14.30 -5.18 0.74
N THR A 82 -13.40 -5.34 -0.22
CA THR A 82 -13.70 -5.64 -1.62
C THR A 82 -13.00 -6.94 -2.02
N ASP A 83 -13.45 -7.55 -3.12
CA ASP A 83 -12.86 -8.78 -3.65
C ASP A 83 -11.68 -8.50 -4.60
N VAL A 84 -11.29 -7.23 -4.75
CA VAL A 84 -10.19 -6.82 -5.62
C VAL A 84 -8.88 -6.73 -4.83
N PRO A 85 -7.89 -7.61 -5.09
CA PRO A 85 -6.67 -7.69 -4.28
C PRO A 85 -5.73 -6.47 -4.40
N THR A 86 -5.96 -5.61 -5.39
CA THR A 86 -5.17 -4.39 -5.59
C THR A 86 -5.76 -3.16 -4.92
N GLU A 87 -6.95 -3.27 -4.33
CA GLU A 87 -7.55 -2.19 -3.58
C GLU A 87 -7.00 -2.15 -2.16
N LEU A 88 -6.52 -1.00 -1.76
CA LEU A 88 -5.83 -0.78 -0.50
C LEU A 88 -6.51 0.31 0.32
N ALA A 89 -6.57 0.15 1.63
CA ALA A 89 -7.08 1.18 2.53
C ALA A 89 -6.07 1.46 3.63
N ILE A 90 -5.89 2.75 3.98
CA ILE A 90 -5.05 3.16 5.10
C ILE A 90 -5.90 3.33 6.35
N SER A 91 -5.63 2.52 7.38
CA SER A 91 -6.17 2.71 8.71
C SER A 91 -5.28 3.67 9.50
N GLY A 92 -5.85 4.78 9.95
CA GLY A 92 -5.12 5.80 10.68
C GLY A 92 -4.63 6.97 9.80
N ARG A 93 -3.50 7.58 10.19
CA ARG A 93 -2.94 8.77 9.51
C ARG A 93 -1.99 8.34 8.40
N GLY A 94 -2.00 9.05 7.27
CA GLY A 94 -1.08 8.83 6.14
C GLY A 94 -1.77 9.03 4.80
N PHE A 95 -1.00 8.92 3.74
CA PHE A 95 -1.46 9.03 2.35
C PHE A 95 -0.70 8.02 1.50
N PHE A 96 -1.32 7.54 0.45
CA PHE A 96 -0.60 6.92 -0.64
C PHE A 96 0.16 8.01 -1.39
N VAL A 97 1.37 7.70 -1.77
CA VAL A 97 2.21 8.59 -2.60
C VAL A 97 2.14 8.08 -4.03
N VAL A 98 1.76 8.95 -4.93
CA VAL A 98 1.64 8.61 -6.35
C VAL A 98 2.41 9.63 -7.19
N SER A 99 2.90 9.20 -8.34
CA SER A 99 3.58 10.09 -9.29
C SER A 99 2.93 10.06 -10.66
N ASP A 100 2.95 11.18 -11.35
CA ASP A 100 2.58 11.23 -12.75
C ASP A 100 3.76 10.76 -13.65
N SER A 101 3.51 10.68 -14.95
CA SER A 101 4.54 10.33 -15.95
C SER A 101 5.67 11.36 -16.07
N LYS A 102 5.51 12.57 -15.50
CA LYS A 102 6.51 13.63 -15.48
C LYS A 102 7.36 13.63 -14.21
N GLY A 103 7.06 12.75 -13.25
CA GLY A 103 7.75 12.66 -11.97
C GLY A 103 7.23 13.59 -10.88
N ASN A 104 6.09 14.28 -11.10
CA ASN A 104 5.46 15.07 -10.04
C ASN A 104 4.81 14.13 -9.01
N ILE A 105 4.98 14.46 -7.74
CA ILE A 105 4.50 13.65 -6.62
C ILE A 105 3.18 14.22 -6.10
N PHE A 106 2.20 13.35 -5.89
CA PHE A 106 0.90 13.67 -5.32
C PHE A 106 0.58 12.73 -4.16
N PHE A 107 -0.31 13.19 -3.29
CA PHE A 107 -0.77 12.43 -2.14
C PHE A 107 -2.25 12.15 -2.27
N THR A 108 -2.65 10.89 -2.11
CA THR A 108 -4.05 10.47 -2.20
C THR A 108 -4.44 9.55 -1.05
N ARG A 109 -5.72 9.55 -0.71
CA ARG A 109 -6.34 8.55 0.18
C ARG A 109 -7.15 7.50 -0.60
N ASP A 110 -7.32 7.73 -1.89
CA ASP A 110 -7.92 6.74 -2.77
C ASP A 110 -6.93 5.60 -2.97
N GLY A 111 -7.36 4.40 -2.61
CA GLY A 111 -6.57 3.17 -2.70
C GLY A 111 -7.04 2.24 -3.80
N GLN A 112 -7.84 2.71 -4.75
CA GLN A 112 -8.28 1.93 -5.91
C GLN A 112 -7.17 1.91 -6.96
N PHE A 113 -6.35 0.87 -6.91
CA PHE A 113 -5.26 0.69 -7.86
C PHE A 113 -5.57 -0.46 -8.83
N MET A 114 -5.12 -0.30 -10.06
CA MET A 114 -5.18 -1.31 -11.11
C MET A 114 -3.76 -1.69 -11.52
N ILE A 115 -3.58 -2.96 -11.93
CA ILE A 115 -2.32 -3.44 -12.48
C ILE A 115 -2.28 -3.07 -13.95
N ASN A 116 -1.35 -2.20 -14.31
CA ASN A 116 -1.09 -1.83 -15.69
C ASN A 116 0.36 -2.13 -16.09
N GLU A 117 0.60 -2.27 -17.38
CA GLU A 117 1.95 -2.45 -17.88
C GLU A 117 2.75 -1.16 -17.70
N ALA A 118 3.86 -1.25 -16.96
CA ALA A 118 4.82 -0.15 -16.83
C ALA A 118 5.88 -0.21 -17.92
N ASP A 119 6.41 -1.44 -18.15
CA ASP A 119 7.45 -1.75 -19.12
C ASP A 119 7.22 -3.14 -19.72
N GLU A 120 8.03 -3.50 -20.73
CA GLU A 120 8.00 -4.86 -21.32
C GLU A 120 8.16 -5.97 -20.27
N LYS A 121 8.87 -5.70 -19.17
CA LYS A 121 9.22 -6.68 -18.13
C LYS A 121 8.45 -6.54 -16.82
N ASN A 122 7.77 -5.40 -16.61
CA ASN A 122 7.16 -5.08 -15.32
C ASN A 122 5.73 -4.57 -15.47
N PHE A 123 4.92 -4.90 -14.47
CA PHE A 123 3.67 -4.23 -14.17
C PHE A 123 3.88 -3.16 -13.09
N ALA A 124 2.99 -2.18 -13.04
CA ALA A 124 2.92 -1.21 -11.96
C ALA A 124 1.47 -1.02 -11.51
N LEU A 125 1.31 -0.58 -10.27
CA LEU A 125 0.03 -0.18 -9.74
C LEU A 125 -0.25 1.28 -10.12
N GLN A 126 -1.36 1.52 -10.80
CA GLN A 126 -1.83 2.83 -11.21
C GLN A 126 -3.22 3.11 -10.65
N ASN A 127 -3.50 4.37 -10.34
CA ASN A 127 -4.85 4.82 -10.04
C ASN A 127 -5.65 5.11 -11.33
N SER A 128 -6.92 5.45 -11.19
CA SER A 128 -7.82 5.80 -12.30
C SER A 128 -7.35 7.02 -13.13
N LEU A 129 -6.46 7.84 -12.58
CA LEU A 129 -5.88 9.00 -13.26
C LEU A 129 -4.56 8.68 -13.99
N GLY A 130 -4.13 7.41 -14.00
CA GLY A 130 -2.89 6.96 -14.63
C GLY A 130 -1.62 7.28 -13.85
N MET A 131 -1.72 7.66 -12.56
CA MET A 131 -0.56 7.91 -11.71
C MET A 131 -0.06 6.61 -11.09
N TYR A 132 1.26 6.45 -11.03
CA TYR A 132 1.95 5.29 -10.47
C TYR A 132 2.04 5.35 -8.95
N LEU A 133 1.76 4.24 -8.28
CA LEU A 133 1.98 4.11 -6.85
C LEU A 133 3.49 4.03 -6.55
N LEU A 134 3.95 4.89 -5.65
CA LEU A 134 5.32 4.88 -5.17
C LEU A 134 5.45 4.07 -3.89
N GLY A 135 6.55 3.35 -3.76
CA GLY A 135 6.93 2.60 -2.57
C GLY A 135 8.37 2.85 -2.16
N ALA A 136 8.66 2.62 -0.90
CA ALA A 136 10.02 2.63 -0.37
C ALA A 136 10.58 1.21 -0.31
N ASP A 137 11.90 1.07 -0.39
CA ASP A 137 12.57 -0.20 -0.12
C ASP A 137 12.38 -0.56 1.37
N PRO A 138 11.82 -1.75 1.70
CA PRO A 138 11.60 -2.18 3.07
C PRO A 138 12.91 -2.31 3.88
N ASN A 139 14.06 -2.42 3.22
CA ASN A 139 15.38 -2.50 3.86
C ASN A 139 16.04 -1.13 4.09
N ALA A 140 15.45 -0.04 3.56
CA ALA A 140 15.97 1.30 3.81
C ALA A 140 15.63 1.74 5.24
N ALA A 141 16.64 2.00 6.05
CA ALA A 141 16.47 2.40 7.46
C ALA A 141 15.68 3.70 7.64
N THR A 142 15.71 4.58 6.65
CA THR A 142 14.94 5.85 6.62
C THR A 142 14.67 6.19 5.15
N ALA A 143 13.45 5.96 4.69
CA ALA A 143 13.07 6.37 3.34
C ALA A 143 12.50 7.80 3.38
N GLY A 144 13.19 8.73 2.74
CA GLY A 144 12.66 10.05 2.42
C GLY A 144 11.74 10.01 1.19
N ILE A 145 11.01 11.09 0.95
CA ILE A 145 10.15 11.20 -0.26
C ILE A 145 10.99 11.06 -1.54
N ALA A 146 12.26 11.50 -1.50
CA ALA A 146 13.18 11.39 -2.63
C ALA A 146 13.62 9.95 -2.96
N ASP A 147 13.50 9.03 -2.00
CA ASP A 147 13.91 7.63 -2.14
C ASP A 147 12.76 6.73 -2.64
N LEU A 148 11.58 7.31 -2.81
CA LEU A 148 10.41 6.59 -3.31
C LEU A 148 10.58 6.27 -4.80
N LYS A 149 10.28 5.03 -5.16
CA LYS A 149 10.34 4.51 -6.53
C LYS A 149 9.01 3.90 -6.92
N ASN A 150 8.77 3.81 -8.22
CA ASN A 150 7.61 3.08 -8.72
C ASN A 150 7.65 1.64 -8.21
N HIS A 151 6.55 1.19 -7.61
CA HIS A 151 6.43 -0.19 -7.17
C HIS A 151 6.19 -1.08 -8.38
N LEU A 152 7.28 -1.65 -8.90
CA LEU A 152 7.27 -2.50 -10.08
C LEU A 152 7.09 -3.97 -9.69
N ILE A 153 6.17 -4.64 -10.33
CA ILE A 153 5.90 -6.07 -10.17
C ILE A 153 6.43 -6.77 -11.42
N PRO A 154 7.44 -7.64 -11.31
CA PRO A 154 7.99 -8.32 -12.48
C PRO A 154 6.95 -9.25 -13.12
N LYS A 155 6.79 -9.21 -14.44
CA LYS A 155 5.91 -10.11 -15.20
C LYS A 155 6.33 -11.56 -15.08
N VAL A 156 7.62 -11.80 -14.94
CA VAL A 156 8.21 -13.12 -14.78
C VAL A 156 9.13 -13.08 -13.57
N MET A 157 8.89 -13.94 -12.60
CA MET A 157 9.82 -14.12 -11.50
C MET A 157 11.07 -14.83 -11.99
N PRO A 158 12.27 -14.25 -11.81
CA PRO A 158 13.51 -14.94 -12.16
C PRO A 158 13.66 -16.21 -11.32
N ALA A 159 14.12 -17.26 -11.95
CA ALA A 159 14.44 -18.49 -11.27
C ALA A 159 15.50 -18.26 -10.20
N LYS A 160 15.35 -18.86 -9.04
CA LYS A 160 16.31 -18.80 -7.96
C LYS A 160 16.85 -20.19 -7.66
N ALA A 161 18.14 -20.39 -7.85
CA ALA A 161 18.79 -21.64 -7.52
C ALA A 161 18.66 -21.97 -6.02
N THR A 162 18.47 -23.25 -5.72
CA THR A 162 18.48 -23.75 -4.35
C THR A 162 19.90 -23.68 -3.78
N SER A 163 20.13 -22.82 -2.81
CA SER A 163 21.46 -22.62 -2.19
C SER A 163 21.69 -23.45 -0.93
N LYS A 164 20.63 -23.93 -0.30
CA LYS A 164 20.71 -24.68 0.96
C LYS A 164 19.58 -25.68 1.07
N ILE A 165 19.90 -26.91 1.46
CA ILE A 165 18.96 -27.93 1.87
C ILE A 165 19.19 -28.21 3.34
N SER A 166 18.14 -28.22 4.15
CA SER A 166 18.17 -28.61 5.56
C SER A 166 17.10 -29.64 5.79
N ALA A 167 17.50 -30.79 6.28
CA ALA A 167 16.58 -31.88 6.60
C ALA A 167 16.89 -32.44 7.99
N GLN A 168 15.87 -32.75 8.76
CA GLN A 168 15.98 -33.52 10.00
C GLN A 168 15.37 -34.88 9.73
N LEU A 169 16.19 -35.92 9.84
CA LEU A 169 15.80 -37.28 9.54
C LEU A 169 15.82 -38.13 10.83
N LEU A 170 14.78 -38.89 11.04
CA LEU A 170 14.72 -39.88 12.09
C LEU A 170 14.85 -41.28 11.48
N LEU A 171 15.99 -41.92 11.66
CA LEU A 171 16.25 -43.25 11.14
C LEU A 171 16.05 -44.30 12.22
N ASN A 172 15.43 -45.44 11.83
CA ASN A 172 15.16 -46.52 12.76
C ASN A 172 16.45 -47.31 13.05
N ALA A 173 16.90 -47.30 14.31
CA ALA A 173 18.12 -47.95 14.74
C ALA A 173 18.01 -49.51 14.89
N ASN A 174 16.82 -50.07 14.69
CA ASN A 174 16.61 -51.52 14.88
C ASN A 174 16.88 -52.38 13.63
N ARG A 175 17.30 -51.75 12.53
CA ARG A 175 17.69 -52.52 11.35
C ARG A 175 19.07 -53.15 11.53
N PRO A 176 19.31 -54.35 10.96
CA PRO A 176 20.61 -55.01 11.03
C PRO A 176 21.67 -54.17 10.28
N MET A 177 22.88 -54.11 10.81
CA MET A 177 24.01 -53.45 10.10
C MET A 177 24.33 -54.21 8.81
N ASN A 178 24.50 -53.47 7.73
CA ASN A 178 24.98 -54.03 6.49
C ASN A 178 26.50 -54.22 6.54
N ALA A 179 26.97 -55.36 6.06
CA ALA A 179 28.41 -55.70 6.04
C ALA A 179 29.18 -54.91 4.96
N GLU A 180 28.46 -54.40 3.96
CA GLU A 180 29.08 -53.66 2.84
C GLU A 180 28.63 -52.20 2.86
N THR A 181 29.53 -51.31 2.53
CA THR A 181 29.25 -49.86 2.48
C THR A 181 28.37 -49.50 1.26
N LEU A 182 27.56 -48.47 1.34
CA LEU A 182 26.80 -47.95 0.20
C LEU A 182 27.69 -47.67 -1.03
N LEU A 183 28.90 -47.16 -0.80
CA LEU A 183 29.82 -46.84 -1.87
C LEU A 183 30.28 -48.12 -2.66
N SER A 184 30.42 -49.26 -1.99
CA SER A 184 30.78 -50.49 -2.65
C SER A 184 29.62 -51.08 -3.48
N LYS A 185 28.39 -50.73 -3.11
CA LYS A 185 27.17 -51.16 -3.81
C LYS A 185 26.75 -50.21 -4.95
N TYR A 186 27.39 -49.04 -5.04
CA TYR A 186 27.09 -47.99 -6.01
C TYR A 186 27.63 -48.32 -7.39
N ASP A 187 26.78 -48.44 -8.36
CA ASP A 187 27.13 -48.73 -9.75
C ASP A 187 26.43 -47.74 -10.69
N TRP A 188 27.18 -46.73 -11.11
CA TRP A 188 26.71 -45.75 -12.09
C TRP A 188 26.56 -46.33 -13.50
N THR A 189 27.32 -47.39 -13.81
CA THR A 189 27.39 -47.97 -15.16
C THR A 189 26.18 -48.84 -15.45
N ALA A 190 25.60 -49.47 -14.44
CA ALA A 190 24.42 -50.33 -14.59
C ALA A 190 23.14 -49.55 -14.91
N ASP A 191 22.84 -48.51 -14.14
CA ASP A 191 21.70 -47.62 -14.36
C ASP A 191 22.01 -46.24 -13.79
N PRO A 192 22.27 -45.22 -14.64
CA PRO A 192 22.54 -43.86 -14.19
C PRO A 192 21.37 -43.20 -13.45
N THR A 193 20.14 -43.69 -13.65
CA THR A 193 18.95 -43.14 -12.96
C THR A 193 18.72 -43.77 -11.60
N LYS A 194 19.22 -45.01 -11.40
CA LYS A 194 19.14 -45.78 -10.16
C LYS A 194 20.47 -46.45 -9.85
N PRO A 195 21.51 -45.68 -9.47
CA PRO A 195 22.84 -46.25 -9.27
C PRO A 195 22.95 -47.18 -8.05
N LEU A 196 21.94 -47.15 -7.17
CA LEU A 196 21.73 -48.12 -6.11
C LEU A 196 20.41 -48.83 -6.34
N GLN A 197 20.47 -50.16 -6.54
CA GLN A 197 19.28 -50.99 -6.75
C GLN A 197 18.49 -51.13 -5.45
N ASP A 198 17.18 -51.35 -5.60
CA ASP A 198 16.28 -51.56 -4.47
C ASP A 198 16.76 -52.75 -3.63
N GLY A 199 16.78 -52.58 -2.30
CA GLY A 199 17.27 -53.58 -1.34
C GLY A 199 18.75 -53.49 -1.00
N LYS A 200 19.50 -52.59 -1.65
CA LYS A 200 20.92 -52.29 -1.29
C LYS A 200 21.12 -51.12 -0.36
N TYR A 201 20.03 -50.45 0.06
CA TYR A 201 20.01 -49.34 1.00
C TYR A 201 18.81 -49.51 1.94
N ASP A 202 18.88 -48.88 3.12
CA ASP A 202 17.82 -48.95 4.11
C ASP A 202 16.78 -47.84 3.94
N TRP A 203 17.21 -46.62 3.62
CA TRP A 203 16.32 -45.49 3.43
C TRP A 203 16.79 -44.64 2.26
N VAL A 204 15.80 -44.06 1.56
CA VAL A 204 16.01 -43.09 0.49
C VAL A 204 15.12 -41.89 0.74
N PHE A 205 15.63 -40.70 0.53
CA PHE A 205 14.90 -39.45 0.61
C PHE A 205 15.16 -38.66 -0.65
N ASP A 206 14.08 -38.15 -1.24
CA ASP A 206 14.11 -37.36 -2.46
C ASP A 206 13.86 -35.90 -2.11
N TRP A 207 14.72 -34.99 -2.58
CA TRP A 207 14.54 -33.55 -2.49
C TRP A 207 14.51 -32.93 -3.86
N ASP A 208 13.51 -32.08 -4.10
CA ASP A 208 13.45 -31.28 -5.29
C ASP A 208 14.27 -30.01 -5.09
N ILE A 209 15.28 -29.84 -5.91
CA ILE A 209 16.11 -28.64 -5.98
C ILE A 209 15.92 -27.98 -7.33
N TYR A 210 16.21 -26.68 -7.39
CA TYR A 210 16.08 -25.92 -8.62
C TYR A 210 17.44 -25.34 -9.01
N ASP A 211 17.76 -25.43 -10.29
CA ASP A 211 18.94 -24.82 -10.87
C ASP A 211 18.78 -23.31 -11.10
N PRO A 212 19.80 -22.57 -11.53
CA PRO A 212 19.69 -21.15 -11.87
C PRO A 212 18.72 -20.84 -13.02
N LEU A 213 18.39 -21.84 -13.84
CA LEU A 213 17.44 -21.74 -14.94
C LEU A 213 16.00 -22.08 -14.52
N GLY A 214 15.81 -22.49 -13.25
CA GLY A 214 14.50 -22.88 -12.72
C GLY A 214 14.10 -24.31 -13.07
N GLN A 215 15.02 -25.13 -13.60
CA GLN A 215 14.76 -26.53 -13.85
C GLN A 215 14.76 -27.31 -12.53
N LYS A 216 13.79 -28.17 -12.38
CA LYS A 216 13.68 -29.05 -11.22
C LYS A 216 14.63 -30.23 -11.37
N ILE A 217 15.49 -30.45 -10.38
CA ILE A 217 16.40 -31.58 -10.27
C ILE A 217 16.07 -32.31 -8.97
N THR A 218 15.83 -33.61 -9.05
CA THR A 218 15.59 -34.43 -7.87
C THR A 218 16.92 -34.98 -7.35
N LEU A 219 17.32 -34.55 -6.16
CA LEU A 219 18.46 -35.09 -5.43
C LEU A 219 18.01 -36.24 -4.55
N LYS A 220 18.61 -37.41 -4.72
CA LYS A 220 18.33 -38.60 -3.91
C LYS A 220 19.44 -38.80 -2.89
N ALA A 221 19.09 -38.95 -1.63
CA ALA A 221 20.03 -39.31 -0.57
C ALA A 221 19.70 -40.72 -0.06
N TYR A 222 20.68 -41.58 -0.09
CA TYR A 222 20.58 -42.95 0.37
C TYR A 222 21.30 -43.10 1.71
N PHE A 223 20.64 -43.79 2.63
CA PHE A 223 21.19 -44.06 3.96
C PHE A 223 21.16 -45.56 4.23
N ASP A 224 22.20 -46.02 4.88
CA ASP A 224 22.39 -47.40 5.32
C ASP A 224 22.93 -47.39 6.75
N ARG A 225 22.72 -48.47 7.48
CA ARG A 225 23.20 -48.59 8.84
C ARG A 225 24.51 -49.39 8.92
#